data_b43bb12487099a9e71f1771d9905197e
#
_entry.id   b43bb12487099a9e71f1771d9905197e
#
_cell.length_a   1.000
_cell.length_b   1.000
_cell.length_c   1.000
_cell.angle_alpha   90.00
_cell.angle_beta   90.00
_cell.angle_gamma   90.00
#
_symmetry.space_group_name_H-M   'P 1'
#
loop_
_entity.id
_entity.type
_entity.pdbx_description
1 polymer ?
#
loop_
_entity_poly.entity_id
_entity_poly.type
_entity_poly.pdbx_seq_one_letter_code
_entity_poly.pdbx_strand_id
1 'polypeptide(L)'
;MKKIALFSLIILVGGCREIAGERVKGSGHVITENRTASGFNNVDISGAIDVYVKQDSVSSVKVEADDNILEYIQVHSDGSTLEIYTENNIRLKPTNKIKVYISNPQYKEIQVSGASTIRCENEITSADAIDIGLSGASDGRLELNAPKISVHLTGASNTSIKGKTKDFEGSASGASEIRGFDLLSENANVDASGASHIEIFASVKIDGQSSGASSVNYKGNAQSSVEKSGASSVNKKD
;
A
#
# COMPACT_ATOMS: atom_id res chain seq x y z
N MET A 1 22.31 13.73 58.28
CA MET A 1 20.87 13.72 57.96
C MET A 1 20.75 13.70 56.44
N LYS A 2 20.57 12.52 55.83
CA LYS A 2 20.45 12.33 54.38
C LYS A 2 18.98 12.43 54.01
N LYS A 3 18.60 13.45 53.22
CA LYS A 3 17.25 13.61 52.67
C LYS A 3 17.13 12.71 51.45
N ILE A 4 16.28 11.69 51.53
CA ILE A 4 15.89 10.82 50.41
C ILE A 4 14.76 11.53 49.66
N ALA A 5 15.03 11.95 48.42
CA ALA A 5 14.01 12.49 47.53
C ALA A 5 13.26 11.32 46.86
N LEU A 6 12.00 11.17 47.26
CA LEU A 6 11.08 10.18 46.63
C LEU A 6 10.59 10.73 45.32
N PHE A 7 11.08 10.16 44.21
CA PHE A 7 10.62 10.50 42.84
C PHE A 7 9.33 9.72 42.58
N SER A 8 8.20 10.41 42.69
CA SER A 8 6.87 9.84 42.36
C SER A 8 6.70 9.73 40.84
N LEU A 9 6.75 8.50 40.33
CA LEU A 9 6.48 8.15 38.94
C LEU A 9 4.96 8.20 38.70
N ILE A 10 4.46 9.30 38.14
CA ILE A 10 3.07 9.42 37.71
C ILE A 10 2.90 8.64 36.43
N ILE A 11 2.33 7.44 36.51
CA ILE A 11 1.88 6.66 35.35
C ILE A 11 0.60 7.32 34.86
N LEU A 12 0.71 8.09 33.77
CA LEU A 12 -0.44 8.54 32.99
C LEU A 12 -1.04 7.31 32.26
N VAL A 13 -2.02 6.69 32.89
CA VAL A 13 -2.92 5.75 32.23
C VAL A 13 -3.82 6.59 31.35
N GLY A 14 -3.38 6.86 30.11
CA GLY A 14 -4.20 7.41 29.06
C GLY A 14 -5.27 6.37 28.72
N GLY A 15 -6.47 6.55 29.25
CA GLY A 15 -7.61 5.73 28.89
C GLY A 15 -7.86 5.85 27.39
N CYS A 16 -7.66 4.76 26.65
CA CYS A 16 -8.24 4.62 25.31
C CYS A 16 -9.74 4.84 25.47
N ARG A 17 -10.25 6.01 25.06
CA ARG A 17 -11.68 6.23 24.87
C ARG A 17 -12.08 5.22 23.79
N GLU A 18 -12.81 4.18 24.18
CA GLU A 18 -13.52 3.35 23.22
C GLU A 18 -14.40 4.27 22.36
N ILE A 19 -14.03 4.42 21.10
CA ILE A 19 -14.90 5.06 20.11
C ILE A 19 -16.06 4.08 19.95
N ALA A 20 -17.18 4.42 20.58
CA ALA A 20 -18.41 3.63 20.55
C ALA A 20 -19.07 3.78 19.16
N GLY A 21 -18.53 3.07 18.16
CA GLY A 21 -19.20 2.90 16.87
C GLY A 21 -20.21 1.75 16.94
N GLU A 22 -21.26 1.84 16.15
CA GLU A 22 -22.20 0.75 15.94
C GLU A 22 -21.45 -0.48 15.41
N ARG A 23 -21.78 -1.66 15.95
CA ARG A 23 -21.18 -2.93 15.49
C ARG A 23 -22.17 -3.67 14.61
N VAL A 24 -21.79 -3.88 13.37
CA VAL A 24 -22.55 -4.68 12.42
C VAL A 24 -21.85 -6.02 12.21
N LYS A 25 -22.52 -7.11 12.60
CA LYS A 25 -22.05 -8.47 12.36
C LYS A 25 -22.60 -8.96 11.03
N GLY A 26 -21.74 -9.56 10.22
CA GLY A 26 -22.13 -10.20 8.96
C GLY A 26 -23.17 -11.31 9.16
N SER A 27 -24.10 -11.40 8.25
CA SER A 27 -25.21 -12.36 8.24
C SER A 27 -24.74 -13.80 7.97
N GLY A 28 -23.59 -13.98 7.34
CA GLY A 28 -23.10 -15.26 6.83
C GLY A 28 -23.55 -15.57 5.40
N HIS A 29 -24.42 -14.74 4.83
CA HIS A 29 -24.87 -14.87 3.44
C HIS A 29 -24.07 -13.93 2.55
N VAL A 30 -22.98 -14.42 1.95
CA VAL A 30 -22.11 -13.64 1.09
C VAL A 30 -22.71 -13.54 -0.31
N ILE A 31 -22.83 -12.33 -0.81
CA ILE A 31 -23.27 -12.03 -2.18
C ILE A 31 -22.31 -11.09 -2.87
N THR A 32 -22.43 -10.99 -4.19
CA THR A 32 -21.66 -10.07 -5.02
C THR A 32 -22.59 -9.07 -5.69
N GLU A 33 -22.29 -7.78 -5.55
CA GLU A 33 -23.01 -6.70 -6.21
C GLU A 33 -22.12 -5.97 -7.21
N ASN A 34 -22.70 -5.62 -8.38
CA ASN A 34 -22.06 -4.71 -9.30
C ASN A 34 -22.30 -3.27 -8.84
N ARG A 35 -21.26 -2.45 -8.85
CA ARG A 35 -21.31 -1.02 -8.57
C ARG A 35 -21.04 -0.25 -9.86
N THR A 36 -21.79 0.81 -10.11
CA THR A 36 -21.59 1.65 -11.30
C THR A 36 -20.42 2.59 -11.06
N ALA A 37 -19.37 2.47 -11.87
CA ALA A 37 -18.24 3.38 -11.89
C ALA A 37 -17.63 3.38 -13.31
N SER A 38 -17.25 4.55 -13.79
CA SER A 38 -16.63 4.70 -15.11
C SER A 38 -15.82 5.99 -15.18
N GLY A 39 -14.89 6.06 -16.15
CA GLY A 39 -14.12 7.26 -16.41
C GLY A 39 -12.97 7.53 -15.42
N PHE A 40 -12.68 6.61 -14.52
CA PHE A 40 -11.58 6.72 -13.58
C PHE A 40 -10.28 6.13 -14.16
N ASN A 41 -9.15 6.63 -13.67
CA ASN A 41 -7.83 6.03 -13.84
C ASN A 41 -7.02 6.04 -12.53
N ASN A 42 -7.57 6.66 -11.50
CA ASN A 42 -7.07 6.65 -10.14
C ASN A 42 -8.01 5.85 -9.25
N VAL A 43 -7.45 5.14 -8.28
CA VAL A 43 -8.20 4.30 -7.33
C VAL A 43 -7.72 4.62 -5.92
N ASP A 44 -8.64 5.00 -5.03
CA ASP A 44 -8.40 5.23 -3.61
C ASP A 44 -9.27 4.28 -2.77
N ILE A 45 -8.60 3.49 -1.94
CA ILE A 45 -9.24 2.45 -1.14
C ILE A 45 -8.86 2.61 0.31
N SER A 46 -9.87 2.68 1.16
CA SER A 46 -9.67 2.74 2.60
C SER A 46 -10.57 1.77 3.38
N GLY A 47 -10.00 1.15 4.42
CA GLY A 47 -10.73 0.22 5.27
C GLY A 47 -9.99 -1.08 5.54
N ALA A 48 -10.74 -2.19 5.53
CA ALA A 48 -10.21 -3.56 5.67
C ALA A 48 -10.72 -4.41 4.50
N ILE A 49 -10.21 -4.14 3.29
CA ILE A 49 -10.74 -4.64 2.02
C ILE A 49 -9.64 -5.37 1.25
N ASP A 50 -9.95 -6.57 0.75
CA ASP A 50 -9.10 -7.27 -0.21
C ASP A 50 -9.47 -6.81 -1.63
N VAL A 51 -8.55 -6.16 -2.32
CA VAL A 51 -8.75 -5.55 -3.65
C VAL A 51 -8.07 -6.36 -4.72
N TYR A 52 -8.78 -6.63 -5.78
CA TYR A 52 -8.28 -7.30 -6.98
C TYR A 52 -8.41 -6.33 -8.16
N VAL A 53 -7.29 -5.95 -8.75
CA VAL A 53 -7.26 -5.06 -9.92
C VAL A 53 -6.88 -5.82 -11.16
N LYS A 54 -7.60 -5.56 -12.24
CA LYS A 54 -7.38 -6.16 -13.55
C LYS A 54 -7.35 -5.08 -14.60
N GLN A 55 -6.39 -5.10 -15.51
CA GLN A 55 -6.46 -4.29 -16.70
C GLN A 55 -7.31 -5.00 -17.75
N ASP A 56 -8.38 -4.34 -18.20
CA ASP A 56 -9.30 -4.86 -19.18
C ASP A 56 -9.93 -3.69 -19.97
N SER A 57 -10.47 -3.96 -21.15
CA SER A 57 -11.09 -2.95 -22.02
C SER A 57 -12.38 -2.34 -21.45
N VAL A 58 -13.01 -2.98 -20.45
CA VAL A 58 -14.27 -2.56 -19.86
C VAL A 58 -14.08 -2.25 -18.39
N SER A 59 -14.50 -1.04 -17.98
CA SER A 59 -14.54 -0.65 -16.57
C SER A 59 -15.66 -1.38 -15.84
N SER A 60 -15.34 -1.97 -14.71
CA SER A 60 -16.33 -2.59 -13.83
C SER A 60 -15.85 -2.60 -12.38
N VAL A 61 -16.78 -2.49 -11.45
CA VAL A 61 -16.53 -2.64 -10.01
C VAL A 61 -17.52 -3.62 -9.43
N LYS A 62 -17.02 -4.63 -8.70
CA LYS A 62 -17.84 -5.61 -8.01
C LYS A 62 -17.41 -5.68 -6.55
N VAL A 63 -18.38 -5.72 -5.66
CA VAL A 63 -18.15 -5.84 -4.21
C VAL A 63 -18.76 -7.16 -3.73
N GLU A 64 -17.95 -7.97 -3.06
CA GLU A 64 -18.33 -9.24 -2.46
C GLU A 64 -18.22 -9.13 -0.94
N ALA A 65 -19.34 -9.27 -0.22
CA ALA A 65 -19.41 -9.27 1.23
C ALA A 65 -20.70 -9.92 1.72
N ASP A 66 -20.87 -10.03 3.05
CA ASP A 66 -22.17 -10.38 3.63
C ASP A 66 -23.23 -9.37 3.16
N ASP A 67 -24.44 -9.85 2.83
CA ASP A 67 -25.53 -9.04 2.26
C ASP A 67 -25.89 -7.81 3.12
N ASN A 68 -25.88 -7.96 4.44
CA ASN A 68 -26.14 -6.88 5.39
C ASN A 68 -24.93 -5.96 5.65
N ILE A 69 -23.76 -6.24 5.05
CA ILE A 69 -22.57 -5.38 5.15
C ILE A 69 -22.40 -4.52 3.89
N LEU A 70 -22.91 -4.95 2.75
CA LEU A 70 -22.76 -4.27 1.48
C LEU A 70 -23.26 -2.82 1.48
N GLU A 71 -24.27 -2.49 2.27
CA GLU A 71 -24.80 -1.13 2.40
C GLU A 71 -23.79 -0.13 3.03
N TYR A 72 -22.84 -0.63 3.84
CA TYR A 72 -21.80 0.16 4.50
C TYR A 72 -20.52 0.30 3.67
N ILE A 73 -20.47 -0.30 2.49
CA ILE A 73 -19.33 -0.21 1.58
C ILE A 73 -19.69 0.79 0.49
N GLN A 74 -19.07 1.96 0.54
CA GLN A 74 -19.31 3.04 -0.37
C GLN A 74 -18.37 2.90 -1.58
N VAL A 75 -18.94 3.08 -2.77
CA VAL A 75 -18.20 3.14 -4.04
C VAL A 75 -18.63 4.41 -4.74
N HIS A 76 -17.72 5.36 -4.82
CA HIS A 76 -17.96 6.67 -5.41
C HIS A 76 -16.95 6.93 -6.53
N SER A 77 -17.40 7.53 -7.63
CA SER A 77 -16.52 7.97 -8.70
C SER A 77 -16.66 9.47 -8.86
N ASP A 78 -15.59 10.20 -8.57
CA ASP A 78 -15.50 11.65 -8.74
C ASP A 78 -14.44 11.99 -9.80
N GLY A 79 -14.91 12.35 -10.98
CA GLY A 79 -14.03 12.66 -12.10
C GLY A 79 -13.15 11.47 -12.48
N SER A 80 -11.84 11.58 -12.23
CA SER A 80 -10.86 10.54 -12.59
C SER A 80 -10.56 9.55 -11.46
N THR A 81 -11.15 9.70 -10.27
CA THR A 81 -10.86 8.88 -9.11
C THR A 81 -12.06 7.99 -8.73
N LEU A 82 -11.78 6.72 -8.50
CA LEU A 82 -12.69 5.76 -7.90
C LEU A 82 -12.35 5.63 -6.41
N GLU A 83 -13.24 6.08 -5.55
CA GLU A 83 -13.12 5.98 -4.10
C GLU A 83 -13.92 4.79 -3.57
N ILE A 84 -13.28 3.93 -2.76
CA ILE A 84 -13.92 2.78 -2.12
C ILE A 84 -13.58 2.79 -0.64
N TYR A 85 -14.58 2.90 0.20
CA TYR A 85 -14.38 2.97 1.64
C TYR A 85 -15.54 2.37 2.43
N THR A 86 -15.26 2.05 3.69
CA THR A 86 -16.31 1.67 4.64
C THR A 86 -16.76 2.89 5.42
N GLU A 87 -18.06 2.98 5.73
CA GLU A 87 -18.62 4.11 6.48
C GLU A 87 -17.91 4.33 7.82
N ASN A 88 -17.71 5.60 8.16
CA ASN A 88 -17.10 6.00 9.42
C ASN A 88 -18.03 5.69 10.61
N ASN A 89 -17.42 5.45 11.78
CA ASN A 89 -18.10 5.14 13.04
C ASN A 89 -18.90 3.82 13.08
N ILE A 90 -18.70 2.96 12.07
CA ILE A 90 -19.29 1.61 12.04
C ILE A 90 -18.15 0.59 12.14
N ARG A 91 -18.29 -0.36 13.06
CA ARG A 91 -17.34 -1.47 13.20
C ARG A 91 -17.92 -2.70 12.50
N LEU A 92 -17.55 -2.88 11.27
CA LEU A 92 -17.93 -4.06 10.50
C LEU A 92 -17.19 -5.30 11.03
N LYS A 93 -17.95 -6.38 11.19
CA LYS A 93 -17.42 -7.68 11.56
C LYS A 93 -17.93 -8.72 10.55
N PRO A 94 -17.39 -8.71 9.33
CA PRO A 94 -17.82 -9.62 8.27
C PRO A 94 -17.49 -11.06 8.62
N THR A 95 -18.25 -12.01 8.07
CA THR A 95 -17.98 -13.43 8.24
C THR A 95 -16.83 -13.89 7.33
N ASN A 96 -16.70 -13.26 6.16
CA ASN A 96 -15.57 -13.39 5.26
C ASN A 96 -14.99 -12.01 4.96
N LYS A 97 -13.77 -11.95 4.47
CA LYS A 97 -13.17 -10.69 4.05
C LYS A 97 -14.03 -10.00 2.98
N ILE A 98 -14.17 -8.69 3.09
CA ILE A 98 -14.76 -7.86 2.04
C ILE A 98 -13.80 -7.89 0.86
N LYS A 99 -14.30 -8.21 -0.33
CA LYS A 99 -13.51 -8.21 -1.55
C LYS A 99 -14.07 -7.23 -2.57
N VAL A 100 -13.17 -6.55 -3.24
CA VAL A 100 -13.51 -5.64 -4.34
C VAL A 100 -12.73 -6.02 -5.57
N TYR A 101 -13.42 -6.21 -6.68
CA TYR A 101 -12.84 -6.51 -7.98
C TYR A 101 -13.02 -5.29 -8.88
N ILE A 102 -11.90 -4.74 -9.35
CA ILE A 102 -11.87 -3.55 -10.19
C ILE A 102 -11.26 -3.91 -11.53
N SER A 103 -12.00 -3.68 -12.59
CA SER A 103 -11.51 -3.80 -13.96
C SER A 103 -11.52 -2.42 -14.63
N ASN A 104 -10.43 -2.05 -15.30
CA ASN A 104 -10.33 -0.75 -15.98
C ASN A 104 -9.27 -0.78 -17.09
N PRO A 105 -9.43 -0.01 -18.18
CA PRO A 105 -8.44 0.04 -19.25
C PRO A 105 -7.10 0.65 -18.86
N GLN A 106 -7.08 1.59 -17.93
CA GLN A 106 -5.89 2.32 -17.53
C GLN A 106 -5.87 2.59 -16.03
N TYR A 107 -4.69 2.49 -15.44
CA TYR A 107 -4.41 2.88 -14.06
C TYR A 107 -3.23 3.84 -14.04
N LYS A 108 -3.38 4.99 -13.38
CA LYS A 108 -2.32 5.99 -13.16
C LYS A 108 -1.88 6.03 -11.70
N GLU A 109 -2.84 5.95 -10.80
CA GLU A 109 -2.60 6.02 -9.37
C GLU A 109 -3.47 5.01 -8.63
N ILE A 110 -2.86 4.31 -7.68
CA ILE A 110 -3.57 3.39 -6.79
C ILE A 110 -3.13 3.66 -5.36
N GLN A 111 -4.03 4.18 -4.55
CA GLN A 111 -3.82 4.45 -3.13
C GLN A 111 -4.62 3.44 -2.29
N VAL A 112 -3.94 2.80 -1.33
CA VAL A 112 -4.55 1.78 -0.47
C VAL A 112 -4.18 2.07 0.98
N SER A 113 -5.18 2.19 1.83
CA SER A 113 -5.00 2.52 3.23
C SER A 113 -5.78 1.61 4.18
N GLY A 114 -5.47 1.71 5.48
CA GLY A 114 -6.11 0.91 6.51
C GLY A 114 -5.43 -0.43 6.72
N ALA A 115 -6.21 -1.52 6.64
CA ALA A 115 -5.72 -2.90 6.76
C ALA A 115 -6.11 -3.71 5.51
N SER A 116 -5.83 -3.14 4.36
CA SER A 116 -6.28 -3.64 3.06
C SER A 116 -5.19 -4.41 2.33
N THR A 117 -5.59 -5.27 1.41
CA THR A 117 -4.65 -5.91 0.49
C THR A 117 -4.99 -5.54 -0.95
N ILE A 118 -3.95 -5.37 -1.80
CA ILE A 118 -4.16 -5.19 -3.23
C ILE A 118 -3.39 -6.24 -4.04
N ARG A 119 -4.03 -6.76 -5.08
CA ARG A 119 -3.44 -7.75 -5.97
C ARG A 119 -3.81 -7.46 -7.42
N CYS A 120 -2.80 -7.46 -8.29
CA CYS A 120 -3.03 -7.52 -9.72
C CYS A 120 -3.44 -8.94 -10.13
N GLU A 121 -4.53 -9.05 -10.90
CA GLU A 121 -4.95 -10.33 -11.51
C GLU A 121 -4.22 -10.59 -12.83
N ASN A 122 -3.71 -9.54 -13.48
CA ASN A 122 -2.84 -9.59 -14.65
C ASN A 122 -1.81 -8.45 -14.58
N GLU A 123 -0.85 -8.46 -15.51
CA GLU A 123 0.08 -7.34 -15.66
C GLU A 123 -0.68 -6.06 -16.03
N ILE A 124 -0.39 -4.97 -15.32
CA ILE A 124 -0.90 -3.63 -15.63
C ILE A 124 0.17 -2.90 -16.44
N THR A 125 -0.16 -2.56 -17.67
CA THR A 125 0.72 -1.85 -18.59
C THR A 125 0.23 -0.42 -18.81
N SER A 126 1.16 0.55 -18.77
CA SER A 126 0.86 1.95 -19.04
C SER A 126 1.93 2.57 -19.94
N ALA A 127 1.51 3.48 -20.83
CA ALA A 127 2.41 4.36 -21.56
C ALA A 127 2.86 5.57 -20.72
N ASP A 128 2.13 5.85 -19.63
CA ASP A 128 2.41 6.92 -18.65
C ASP A 128 3.01 6.32 -17.37
N ALA A 129 3.38 7.17 -16.43
CA ALA A 129 3.80 6.75 -15.10
C ALA A 129 2.64 6.07 -14.33
N ILE A 130 3.01 5.14 -13.43
CA ILE A 130 2.09 4.54 -12.45
C ILE A 130 2.60 4.89 -11.05
N ASP A 131 1.70 5.39 -10.20
CA ASP A 131 1.96 5.70 -8.81
C ASP A 131 1.18 4.75 -7.88
N ILE A 132 1.87 4.18 -6.90
CA ILE A 132 1.31 3.24 -5.93
C ILE A 132 1.61 3.72 -4.52
N GLY A 133 0.57 3.96 -3.74
CA GLY A 133 0.68 4.30 -2.32
C GLY A 133 0.03 3.25 -1.43
N LEU A 134 0.76 2.75 -0.43
CA LEU A 134 0.20 1.91 0.62
C LEU A 134 0.48 2.50 1.99
N SER A 135 -0.54 2.57 2.82
CA SER A 135 -0.42 3.11 4.18
C SER A 135 -1.17 2.28 5.21
N GLY A 136 -0.90 2.55 6.49
CA GLY A 136 -1.48 1.78 7.58
C GLY A 136 -0.82 0.42 7.76
N ALA A 137 -1.57 -0.66 7.60
CA ALA A 137 -1.11 -2.05 7.65
C ALA A 137 -1.54 -2.79 6.37
N SER A 138 -1.17 -2.22 5.22
CA SER A 138 -1.63 -2.70 3.91
C SER A 138 -0.57 -3.57 3.22
N ASP A 139 -1.03 -4.55 2.44
CA ASP A 139 -0.17 -5.45 1.67
C ASP A 139 -0.44 -5.35 0.17
N GLY A 140 0.62 -5.33 -0.67
CA GLY A 140 0.55 -5.26 -2.12
C GLY A 140 1.20 -6.46 -2.81
N ARG A 141 0.58 -6.93 -3.89
CA ARG A 141 1.19 -7.85 -4.87
C ARG A 141 0.90 -7.34 -6.27
N LEU A 142 1.91 -6.74 -6.88
CA LEU A 142 1.74 -5.95 -8.09
C LEU A 142 2.58 -6.51 -9.23
N GLU A 143 2.03 -6.47 -10.42
CA GLU A 143 2.72 -6.78 -11.67
C GLU A 143 2.52 -5.61 -12.62
N LEU A 144 3.58 -4.81 -12.85
CA LEU A 144 3.50 -3.52 -13.52
C LEU A 144 4.52 -3.39 -14.65
N ASN A 145 4.12 -2.71 -15.73
CA ASN A 145 4.98 -2.40 -16.86
C ASN A 145 4.70 -0.96 -17.31
N ALA A 146 5.60 -0.03 -17.00
CA ALA A 146 5.45 1.38 -17.32
C ALA A 146 6.80 2.08 -17.44
N PRO A 147 6.92 3.21 -18.14
CA PRO A 147 8.18 3.94 -18.26
C PRO A 147 8.68 4.48 -16.91
N LYS A 148 7.79 4.84 -16.01
CA LYS A 148 8.11 5.19 -14.61
C LYS A 148 7.12 4.51 -13.67
N ILE A 149 7.65 3.94 -12.58
CA ILE A 149 6.84 3.37 -11.49
C ILE A 149 7.31 4.00 -10.19
N SER A 150 6.38 4.62 -9.45
CA SER A 150 6.60 5.16 -8.10
C SER A 150 5.86 4.30 -7.08
N VAL A 151 6.53 3.98 -5.96
CA VAL A 151 5.97 3.19 -4.86
C VAL A 151 6.24 3.87 -3.53
N HIS A 152 5.19 4.26 -2.82
CA HIS A 152 5.28 4.96 -1.55
C HIS A 152 4.63 4.15 -0.43
N LEU A 153 5.44 3.70 0.53
CA LEU A 153 4.97 2.92 1.67
C LEU A 153 5.14 3.66 2.98
N THR A 154 4.09 3.67 3.79
CA THR A 154 4.12 4.24 5.15
C THR A 154 3.47 3.32 6.17
N GLY A 155 3.78 3.51 7.45
CA GLY A 155 3.21 2.69 8.52
C GLY A 155 3.88 1.32 8.64
N ALA A 156 3.10 0.26 8.54
CA ALA A 156 3.55 -1.13 8.56
C ALA A 156 3.11 -1.86 7.28
N SER A 157 3.33 -1.22 6.14
CA SER A 157 2.86 -1.71 4.84
C SER A 157 3.95 -2.49 4.11
N ASN A 158 3.53 -3.50 3.35
CA ASN A 158 4.45 -4.32 2.57
C ASN A 158 3.98 -4.42 1.12
N THR A 159 4.93 -4.46 0.18
CA THR A 159 4.59 -4.76 -1.20
C THR A 159 5.61 -5.67 -1.86
N SER A 160 5.12 -6.58 -2.68
CA SER A 160 5.92 -7.33 -3.64
C SER A 160 5.55 -6.84 -5.04
N ILE A 161 6.57 -6.42 -5.78
CA ILE A 161 6.38 -5.86 -7.12
C ILE A 161 7.29 -6.55 -8.12
N LYS A 162 6.74 -6.87 -9.28
CA LYS A 162 7.47 -7.45 -10.42
C LYS A 162 7.07 -6.77 -11.73
N GLY A 163 7.87 -6.97 -12.77
CA GLY A 163 7.64 -6.44 -14.11
C GLY A 163 8.80 -5.63 -14.65
N LYS A 164 8.53 -4.51 -15.33
CA LYS A 164 9.57 -3.71 -15.98
C LYS A 164 9.30 -2.22 -15.89
N THR A 165 10.37 -1.45 -15.71
CA THR A 165 10.30 0.01 -15.79
C THR A 165 11.66 0.56 -16.25
N LYS A 166 11.67 1.75 -16.80
CA LYS A 166 12.92 2.47 -17.00
C LYS A 166 13.36 3.13 -15.70
N ASP A 167 12.44 3.88 -15.07
CA ASP A 167 12.72 4.66 -13.87
C ASP A 167 11.84 4.18 -12.72
N PHE A 168 12.46 3.72 -11.65
CA PHE A 168 11.80 3.33 -10.40
C PHE A 168 12.02 4.39 -9.32
N GLU A 169 10.97 4.76 -8.61
CA GLU A 169 11.05 5.60 -7.42
C GLU A 169 10.40 4.88 -6.24
N GLY A 170 11.18 4.57 -5.21
CA GLY A 170 10.73 3.81 -4.05
C GLY A 170 10.93 4.55 -2.75
N SER A 171 9.86 4.80 -2.01
CA SER A 171 9.91 5.42 -0.68
C SER A 171 9.29 4.48 0.35
N ALA A 172 10.02 4.20 1.42
CA ALA A 172 9.56 3.34 2.51
C ALA A 172 9.87 3.97 3.86
N SER A 173 8.84 4.16 4.68
CA SER A 173 8.98 4.74 6.02
C SER A 173 8.18 3.98 7.08
N GLY A 174 8.55 4.17 8.36
CA GLY A 174 7.97 3.41 9.45
C GLY A 174 8.59 2.02 9.56
N ALA A 175 7.77 0.97 9.47
CA ALA A 175 8.18 -0.45 9.45
C ALA A 175 7.71 -1.13 8.16
N SER A 176 7.97 -0.50 7.01
CA SER A 176 7.46 -0.95 5.71
C SER A 176 8.53 -1.62 4.86
N GLU A 177 8.07 -2.43 3.90
CA GLU A 177 8.96 -3.22 3.06
C GLU A 177 8.55 -3.21 1.58
N ILE A 178 9.49 -2.87 0.69
CA ILE A 178 9.36 -3.01 -0.77
C ILE A 178 10.22 -4.18 -1.22
N ARG A 179 9.60 -5.24 -1.76
CA ARG A 179 10.25 -6.38 -2.39
C ARG A 179 10.15 -6.26 -3.90
N GLY A 180 11.18 -5.70 -4.52
CA GLY A 180 11.21 -5.36 -5.95
C GLY A 180 12.37 -5.98 -6.72
N PHE A 181 12.99 -7.08 -6.28
CA PHE A 181 14.05 -7.74 -7.07
C PHE A 181 13.57 -8.25 -8.42
N ASP A 182 12.27 -8.54 -8.54
CA ASP A 182 11.65 -9.01 -9.79
C ASP A 182 11.09 -7.85 -10.65
N LEU A 183 11.23 -6.59 -10.21
CA LEU A 183 10.97 -5.41 -11.01
C LEU A 183 12.26 -4.97 -11.70
N LEU A 184 12.39 -5.28 -12.97
CA LEU A 184 13.58 -4.93 -13.75
C LEU A 184 13.56 -3.43 -14.07
N SER A 185 14.43 -2.64 -13.44
CA SER A 185 14.59 -1.22 -13.72
C SER A 185 15.96 -0.89 -14.33
N GLU A 186 16.03 0.21 -15.08
CA GLU A 186 17.30 0.80 -15.48
C GLU A 186 17.86 1.67 -14.35
N ASN A 187 17.05 2.63 -13.91
CA ASN A 187 17.39 3.56 -12.85
C ASN A 187 16.47 3.35 -11.65
N ALA A 188 17.02 3.48 -10.46
CA ALA A 188 16.24 3.47 -9.23
C ALA A 188 16.60 4.68 -8.35
N ASN A 189 15.59 5.37 -7.80
CA ASN A 189 15.76 6.33 -6.74
C ASN A 189 15.03 5.81 -5.50
N VAL A 190 15.73 5.70 -4.37
CA VAL A 190 15.20 5.03 -3.17
C VAL A 190 15.39 5.84 -1.91
N ASP A 191 14.31 6.02 -1.15
CA ASP A 191 14.30 6.69 0.15
C ASP A 191 13.78 5.74 1.24
N ALA A 192 14.69 5.26 2.09
CA ALA A 192 14.36 4.36 3.18
C ALA A 192 14.59 5.03 4.53
N SER A 193 13.56 5.04 5.39
CA SER A 193 13.65 5.66 6.72
C SER A 193 12.95 4.85 7.81
N GLY A 194 13.26 5.12 9.08
CA GLY A 194 12.70 4.37 10.20
C GLY A 194 13.32 2.97 10.30
N ALA A 195 12.51 1.94 10.31
CA ALA A 195 12.91 0.52 10.30
C ALA A 195 12.45 -0.17 9.00
N SER A 196 12.59 0.52 7.88
CA SER A 196 12.09 0.05 6.58
C SER A 196 13.13 -0.75 5.79
N HIS A 197 12.63 -1.50 4.81
CA HIS A 197 13.45 -2.33 3.94
C HIS A 197 13.06 -2.15 2.47
N ILE A 198 14.04 -1.92 1.59
CA ILE A 198 13.83 -1.84 0.14
C ILE A 198 14.74 -2.84 -0.55
N GLU A 199 14.15 -3.71 -1.36
CA GLU A 199 14.80 -4.58 -2.30
C GLU A 199 14.47 -4.15 -3.72
N ILE A 200 15.47 -3.93 -4.59
CA ILE A 200 15.25 -3.49 -5.96
C ILE A 200 16.32 -4.02 -6.91
N PHE A 201 15.95 -4.24 -8.15
CA PHE A 201 16.88 -4.47 -9.24
C PHE A 201 17.11 -3.16 -10.02
N ALA A 202 18.37 -2.79 -10.26
CA ALA A 202 18.75 -1.67 -11.12
C ALA A 202 19.96 -2.04 -12.00
N SER A 203 19.88 -1.73 -13.29
CA SER A 203 20.94 -2.09 -14.23
C SER A 203 21.92 -0.97 -14.52
N VAL A 204 21.55 0.30 -14.37
CA VAL A 204 22.35 1.49 -14.72
C VAL A 204 22.73 2.27 -13.47
N LYS A 205 21.78 2.74 -12.70
CA LYS A 205 22.03 3.65 -11.58
C LYS A 205 21.06 3.38 -10.42
N ILE A 206 21.56 3.52 -9.19
CA ILE A 206 20.75 3.60 -7.99
C ILE A 206 21.19 4.76 -7.11
N ASP A 207 20.28 5.70 -6.84
CA ASP A 207 20.48 6.88 -6.00
C ASP A 207 19.51 6.89 -4.83
N GLY A 208 19.68 7.84 -3.91
CA GLY A 208 18.74 8.12 -2.84
C GLY A 208 19.34 8.12 -1.46
N GLN A 209 18.54 7.82 -0.45
CA GLN A 209 18.94 7.92 0.95
C GLN A 209 18.45 6.71 1.75
N SER A 210 19.24 6.34 2.75
CA SER A 210 18.87 5.32 3.74
C SER A 210 19.21 5.84 5.12
N SER A 211 18.21 5.96 6.00
CA SER A 211 18.36 6.57 7.31
C SER A 211 17.66 5.79 8.43
N GLY A 212 18.03 6.07 9.69
CA GLY A 212 17.49 5.32 10.83
C GLY A 212 18.07 3.92 10.94
N ALA A 213 17.23 2.90 11.09
CA ALA A 213 17.59 1.47 11.09
C ALA A 213 17.11 0.78 9.80
N SER A 214 17.12 1.50 8.69
CA SER A 214 16.63 1.01 7.40
C SER A 214 17.70 0.25 6.61
N SER A 215 17.27 -0.50 5.60
CA SER A 215 18.16 -1.20 4.71
C SER A 215 17.69 -1.14 3.25
N VAL A 216 18.66 -0.95 2.35
CA VAL A 216 18.45 -1.02 0.92
C VAL A 216 19.34 -2.15 0.37
N ASN A 217 18.69 -3.16 -0.21
CA ASN A 217 19.37 -4.22 -0.93
C ASN A 217 19.09 -4.07 -2.43
N TYR A 218 20.12 -4.16 -3.27
CA TYR A 218 19.92 -4.06 -4.70
C TYR A 218 20.64 -5.16 -5.47
N LYS A 219 20.06 -5.54 -6.61
CA LYS A 219 20.65 -6.44 -7.62
C LYS A 219 20.96 -5.68 -8.91
N GLY A 220 21.72 -6.31 -9.79
CA GLY A 220 22.08 -5.75 -11.09
C GLY A 220 23.44 -5.05 -11.08
N ASN A 221 23.76 -4.37 -12.19
CA ASN A 221 25.07 -3.75 -12.39
C ASN A 221 25.06 -2.24 -12.15
N ALA A 222 24.05 -1.72 -11.48
CA ALA A 222 23.90 -0.31 -11.24
C ALA A 222 25.10 0.30 -10.47
N GLN A 223 25.47 1.51 -10.87
CA GLN A 223 26.34 2.37 -10.07
C GLN A 223 25.50 2.93 -8.90
N SER A 224 25.99 2.72 -7.67
CA SER A 224 25.26 3.14 -6.47
C SER A 224 25.83 4.42 -5.89
N SER A 225 24.96 5.40 -5.63
CA SER A 225 25.21 6.63 -4.89
C SER A 225 24.15 6.88 -3.78
N VAL A 226 23.73 5.80 -3.11
CA VAL A 226 22.80 5.91 -2.00
C VAL A 226 23.51 6.38 -0.74
N GLU A 227 23.11 7.52 -0.21
CA GLU A 227 23.65 8.10 1.02
C GLU A 227 23.11 7.37 2.25
N LYS A 228 23.96 7.20 3.26
CA LYS A 228 23.61 6.49 4.50
C LYS A 228 23.74 7.39 5.72
N SER A 229 22.78 7.27 6.64
CA SER A 229 22.85 7.90 7.94
C SER A 229 22.25 7.01 9.04
N GLY A 230 22.70 7.19 10.29
CA GLY A 230 22.27 6.35 11.40
C GLY A 230 22.82 4.92 11.33
N ALA A 231 21.98 3.95 11.67
CA ALA A 231 22.30 2.51 11.63
C ALA A 231 21.85 1.85 10.30
N SER A 232 21.76 2.63 9.23
CA SER A 232 21.27 2.13 7.94
C SER A 232 22.33 1.36 7.15
N SER A 233 21.87 0.52 6.23
CA SER A 233 22.75 -0.27 5.37
C SER A 233 22.32 -0.24 3.91
N VAL A 234 23.31 -0.29 3.01
CA VAL A 234 23.09 -0.42 1.57
C VAL A 234 23.99 -1.53 1.06
N ASN A 235 23.41 -2.58 0.48
CA ASN A 235 24.15 -3.78 0.09
C ASN A 235 23.78 -4.21 -1.33
N LYS A 236 24.80 -4.53 -2.12
CA LYS A 236 24.59 -5.25 -3.36
C LYS A 236 24.40 -6.73 -3.06
N LYS A 237 23.45 -7.36 -3.70
CA LYS A 237 23.16 -8.80 -3.66
C LYS A 237 23.50 -9.44 -5.01
N ASP A 238 23.85 -10.71 -4.97
CA ASP A 238 24.12 -11.52 -6.16
C ASP A 238 22.83 -11.99 -6.84
#